data_efd979dfe451b2078081ba478cf66149
#
_entry.id   efd979dfe451b2078081ba478cf66149
#
_cell.length_a   1.000
_cell.length_b   1.000
_cell.length_c   1.000
_cell.angle_alpha   90.00
_cell.angle_beta   90.00
_cell.angle_gamma   90.00
#
_symmetry.space_group_name_H-M   'P 1'
#
loop_
_entity.id
_entity.type
_entity.pdbx_description
1 polymer ?
#
loop_
_entity_poly.entity_id
_entity_poly.type
_entity_poly.pdbx_seq_one_letter_code
_entity_poly.pdbx_strand_id
1 'polypeptide(L)'
;MSRKTKVGYLVNFKKAKSPSKKKLVGRYTILEPLQIKKHSITLFKSFAKDKSKDIWKYMPYGPFKTLKTFVIYLKKNCVKKNIFFYAIYSKRFKSFCGLSSYLRIKPDVGVIEVGWITYASILQNTVEGTEAMYLMMKN
;
A
#
# COMPACT_ATOMS: atom_id res chain seq x y z
N MET A 1 -47.59 10.12 8.56
CA MET A 1 -46.57 10.29 9.63
C MET A 1 -45.35 9.45 9.28
N SER A 2 -44.26 10.09 8.90
CA SER A 2 -42.97 9.43 8.60
C SER A 2 -42.38 8.91 9.91
N ARG A 3 -42.23 7.59 10.06
CA ARG A 3 -41.45 6.98 11.15
C ARG A 3 -39.99 7.37 10.95
N LYS A 4 -39.49 8.31 11.75
CA LYS A 4 -38.05 8.56 11.90
C LYS A 4 -37.42 7.29 12.47
N THR A 5 -36.85 6.45 11.66
CA THR A 5 -36.03 5.34 12.11
C THR A 5 -34.83 5.93 12.86
N LYS A 6 -34.67 5.58 14.13
CA LYS A 6 -33.46 5.92 14.91
C LYS A 6 -32.26 5.20 14.27
N VAL A 7 -31.37 5.95 13.64
CA VAL A 7 -30.19 5.42 12.92
C VAL A 7 -29.00 5.18 13.87
N GLY A 8 -29.25 4.67 15.07
CA GLY A 8 -28.19 4.34 16.03
C GLY A 8 -27.98 5.42 17.11
N TYR A 9 -26.99 5.21 17.95
CA TYR A 9 -26.62 6.13 19.02
C TYR A 9 -25.60 7.17 18.53
N LEU A 10 -25.70 8.39 19.08
CA LEU A 10 -24.71 9.44 18.83
C LEU A 10 -23.38 9.01 19.45
N VAL A 11 -22.34 8.86 18.64
CA VAL A 11 -21.01 8.52 19.10
C VAL A 11 -20.21 9.80 19.29
N ASN A 12 -19.68 10.01 20.49
CA ASN A 12 -18.76 11.12 20.77
C ASN A 12 -17.35 10.73 20.24
N PHE A 13 -17.14 10.92 18.94
CA PHE A 13 -15.89 10.57 18.27
C PHE A 13 -14.86 11.67 18.46
N LYS A 14 -13.68 11.30 18.98
CA LYS A 14 -12.54 12.20 19.05
C LYS A 14 -11.70 12.03 17.78
N LYS A 15 -11.20 13.15 17.24
CA LYS A 15 -10.31 13.15 16.08
C LYS A 15 -9.20 12.12 16.20
N ALA A 16 -9.08 11.25 15.21
CA ALA A 16 -8.03 10.23 15.15
C ALA A 16 -6.66 10.86 14.82
N LYS A 17 -5.60 10.15 15.20
CA LYS A 17 -4.25 10.49 14.77
C LYS A 17 -4.03 10.02 13.32
N SER A 18 -3.26 10.77 12.55
CA SER A 18 -2.77 10.29 11.25
C SER A 18 -1.75 9.16 11.43
N PRO A 19 -1.67 8.20 10.50
CA PRO A 19 -0.70 7.12 10.58
C PRO A 19 0.72 7.68 10.58
N SER A 20 1.64 7.01 11.25
CA SER A 20 3.05 7.42 11.23
C SER A 20 3.65 7.15 9.84
N LYS A 21 4.53 8.04 9.41
CA LYS A 21 5.28 7.88 8.14
C LYS A 21 6.65 7.25 8.39
N LYS A 22 6.75 6.39 9.39
CA LYS A 22 7.99 5.73 9.78
C LYS A 22 8.14 4.38 9.07
N LYS A 23 9.35 3.88 9.05
CA LYS A 23 9.64 2.48 8.70
C LYS A 23 8.93 1.54 9.68
N LEU A 24 8.21 0.56 9.16
CA LEU A 24 7.55 -0.47 9.95
C LEU A 24 8.36 -1.77 9.83
N VAL A 25 8.70 -2.35 10.97
CA VAL A 25 9.55 -3.55 11.02
C VAL A 25 8.78 -4.69 11.65
N GLY A 26 8.52 -5.73 10.87
CA GLY A 26 7.94 -6.97 11.31
C GLY A 26 8.97 -8.09 11.46
N ARG A 27 8.48 -9.28 11.78
CA ARG A 27 9.30 -10.50 11.85
C ARG A 27 9.78 -10.94 10.46
N TYR A 28 8.90 -10.87 9.47
CA TYR A 28 9.11 -11.39 8.11
C TYR A 28 9.29 -10.28 7.07
N THR A 29 8.75 -9.08 7.34
CA THR A 29 8.75 -7.97 6.39
C THR A 29 9.28 -6.68 7.01
N ILE A 30 9.66 -5.77 6.12
CA ILE A 30 9.95 -4.38 6.45
C ILE A 30 9.18 -3.52 5.44
N LEU A 31 8.42 -2.54 5.92
CA LEU A 31 7.77 -1.54 5.10
C LEU A 31 8.55 -0.23 5.21
N GLU A 32 9.07 0.25 4.10
CA GLU A 32 9.77 1.53 4.05
C GLU A 32 8.94 2.56 3.29
N PRO A 33 8.86 3.81 3.79
CA PRO A 33 8.31 4.92 3.00
C PRO A 33 8.90 4.92 1.61
N LEU A 34 8.05 4.99 0.59
CA LEU A 34 8.48 4.87 -0.80
C LEU A 34 9.48 5.98 -1.17
N GLN A 35 10.65 5.59 -1.59
CA GLN A 35 11.69 6.44 -2.17
C GLN A 35 12.01 5.94 -3.59
N ILE A 36 11.66 6.72 -4.60
CA ILE A 36 11.75 6.27 -6.00
C ILE A 36 13.18 5.86 -6.36
N LYS A 37 14.17 6.68 -5.99
CA LYS A 37 15.60 6.38 -6.27
C LYS A 37 16.07 5.06 -5.66
N LYS A 38 15.58 4.73 -4.44
CA LYS A 38 15.99 3.53 -3.71
C LYS A 38 15.25 2.28 -4.19
N HIS A 39 13.94 2.39 -4.43
CA HIS A 39 13.08 1.21 -4.52
C HIS A 39 12.68 0.84 -5.95
N SER A 40 12.69 1.80 -6.91
CA SER A 40 12.09 1.58 -8.22
C SER A 40 12.69 0.42 -9.01
N ILE A 41 14.02 0.28 -9.01
CA ILE A 41 14.71 -0.78 -9.77
C ILE A 41 14.31 -2.17 -9.25
N THR A 42 14.37 -2.36 -7.94
CA THR A 42 14.08 -3.66 -7.32
C THR A 42 12.60 -4.02 -7.44
N LEU A 43 11.71 -3.06 -7.22
CA LEU A 43 10.27 -3.24 -7.43
C LEU A 43 9.95 -3.59 -8.88
N PHE A 44 10.49 -2.84 -9.83
CA PHE A 44 10.29 -3.11 -11.25
C PHE A 44 10.75 -4.53 -11.63
N LYS A 45 11.95 -4.94 -11.19
CA LYS A 45 12.46 -6.29 -11.42
C LYS A 45 11.56 -7.37 -10.81
N SER A 46 11.02 -7.12 -9.61
CA SER A 46 10.11 -8.07 -8.94
C SER A 46 8.78 -8.19 -9.68
N PHE A 47 8.21 -7.09 -10.14
CA PHE A 47 6.95 -7.08 -10.89
C PHE A 47 7.10 -7.64 -12.31
N ALA A 48 8.24 -7.41 -12.97
CA ALA A 48 8.52 -7.93 -14.31
C ALA A 48 8.66 -9.46 -14.37
N LYS A 49 8.85 -10.14 -13.22
CA LYS A 49 8.86 -11.61 -13.15
C LYS A 49 7.48 -12.24 -13.36
N ASP A 50 6.41 -11.47 -13.21
CA ASP A 50 5.05 -11.93 -13.49
C ASP A 50 4.79 -11.97 -15.01
N LYS A 51 5.10 -13.12 -15.62
CA LYS A 51 4.94 -13.35 -17.07
C LYS A 51 3.49 -13.31 -17.52
N SER A 52 2.56 -13.76 -16.66
CA SER A 52 1.12 -13.76 -16.92
C SER A 52 0.49 -12.37 -16.88
N LYS A 53 1.18 -11.40 -16.23
CA LYS A 53 0.70 -10.04 -15.96
C LYS A 53 -0.54 -9.99 -15.07
N ASP A 54 -0.80 -11.05 -14.31
CA ASP A 54 -1.98 -11.19 -13.45
C ASP A 54 -2.00 -10.17 -12.30
N ILE A 55 -0.83 -9.74 -11.81
CA ILE A 55 -0.74 -8.67 -10.79
C ILE A 55 -1.35 -7.35 -11.25
N TRP A 56 -1.49 -7.14 -12.57
CA TRP A 56 -2.03 -5.91 -13.17
C TRP A 56 -3.49 -6.03 -13.60
N LYS A 57 -4.07 -7.25 -13.58
CA LYS A 57 -5.38 -7.55 -14.15
C LYS A 57 -6.51 -6.65 -13.63
N TYR A 58 -6.44 -6.29 -12.36
CA TYR A 58 -7.47 -5.47 -11.70
C TYR A 58 -6.96 -4.06 -11.36
N MET A 59 -5.82 -3.66 -11.91
CA MET A 59 -5.23 -2.36 -11.67
C MET A 59 -5.54 -1.40 -12.82
N PRO A 60 -5.82 -0.11 -12.54
CA PRO A 60 -6.03 0.89 -13.58
C PRO A 60 -4.73 1.34 -14.28
N TYR A 61 -3.62 0.65 -14.02
CA TYR A 61 -2.28 0.93 -14.51
C TYR A 61 -1.45 -0.34 -14.64
N GLY A 62 -0.34 -0.26 -15.41
CA GLY A 62 0.49 -1.41 -15.74
C GLY A 62 -0.12 -2.29 -16.85
N PRO A 63 0.54 -3.36 -17.24
CA PRO A 63 1.93 -3.65 -16.93
C PRO A 63 2.90 -2.62 -17.52
N PHE A 64 4.05 -2.42 -16.88
CA PHE A 64 5.07 -1.47 -17.35
C PHE A 64 6.14 -2.22 -18.15
N LYS A 65 6.37 -1.79 -19.39
CA LYS A 65 7.35 -2.42 -20.29
C LYS A 65 8.80 -2.06 -19.94
N THR A 66 9.02 -0.88 -19.36
CA THR A 66 10.38 -0.38 -19.05
C THR A 66 10.42 0.22 -17.64
N LEU A 67 11.63 0.23 -17.06
CA LEU A 67 11.86 0.94 -15.80
C LEU A 67 11.50 2.42 -15.90
N LYS A 68 11.77 3.06 -17.04
CA LYS A 68 11.46 4.48 -17.28
C LYS A 68 9.96 4.75 -17.13
N THR A 69 9.10 3.95 -17.76
CA THR A 69 7.64 4.11 -17.68
C THR A 69 7.13 3.84 -16.26
N PHE A 70 7.70 2.86 -15.55
CA PHE A 70 7.38 2.59 -14.16
C PHE A 70 7.78 3.75 -13.24
N VAL A 71 8.97 4.32 -13.41
CA VAL A 71 9.43 5.49 -12.61
C VAL A 71 8.53 6.71 -12.86
N ILE A 72 8.12 6.96 -14.11
CA ILE A 72 7.18 8.05 -14.43
C ILE A 72 5.86 7.82 -13.69
N TYR A 73 5.33 6.60 -13.70
CA TYR A 73 4.12 6.25 -12.96
C TYR A 73 4.29 6.52 -11.45
N LEU A 74 5.38 6.05 -10.83
CA LEU A 74 5.63 6.27 -9.41
C LEU A 74 5.67 7.76 -9.06
N LYS A 75 6.38 8.57 -9.86
CA LYS A 75 6.46 10.03 -9.67
C LYS A 75 5.09 10.69 -9.75
N LYS A 76 4.29 10.33 -10.74
CA LYS A 76 2.98 10.95 -11.01
C LYS A 76 1.92 10.53 -10.00
N ASN A 77 1.93 9.27 -9.55
CA ASN A 77 0.81 8.69 -8.82
C ASN A 77 1.11 8.31 -7.37
N CYS A 78 2.35 7.97 -7.03
CA CYS A 78 2.70 7.48 -5.71
C CYS A 78 3.35 8.52 -4.79
N VAL A 79 3.66 9.71 -5.32
CA VAL A 79 4.23 10.83 -4.55
C VAL A 79 3.23 11.99 -4.55
N LYS A 80 2.17 11.86 -3.75
CA LYS A 80 1.10 12.87 -3.61
C LYS A 80 0.88 13.19 -2.14
N LYS A 81 0.39 14.42 -1.86
CA LYS A 81 0.16 14.91 -0.49
C LYS A 81 -0.80 14.02 0.33
N ASN A 82 -1.84 13.47 -0.31
CA ASN A 82 -2.94 12.77 0.36
C ASN A 82 -2.86 11.23 0.24
N ILE A 83 -1.77 10.71 -0.29
CA ILE A 83 -1.53 9.27 -0.43
C ILE A 83 -0.12 9.00 0.05
N PHE A 84 0.04 7.97 0.88
CA PHE A 84 1.34 7.63 1.43
C PHE A 84 1.69 6.18 1.12
N PHE A 85 2.68 5.97 0.27
CA PHE A 85 3.11 4.65 -0.16
C PHE A 85 4.24 4.07 0.68
N TYR A 86 4.16 2.78 0.89
CA TYR A 86 5.23 1.92 1.38
C TYR A 86 5.74 0.99 0.30
N ALA A 87 7.05 0.82 0.24
CA ALA A 87 7.70 -0.30 -0.44
C ALA A 87 7.88 -1.45 0.56
N ILE A 88 7.46 -2.64 0.19
CA ILE A 88 7.45 -3.84 1.04
C ILE A 88 8.66 -4.70 0.71
N TYR A 89 9.53 -4.88 1.71
CA TYR A 89 10.70 -5.74 1.66
C TYR A 89 10.40 -7.08 2.31
N SER A 90 10.61 -8.17 1.60
CA SER A 90 10.58 -9.53 2.17
C SER A 90 11.96 -9.91 2.67
N LYS A 91 12.06 -10.28 3.94
CA LYS A 91 13.31 -10.78 4.54
C LYS A 91 13.72 -12.13 3.96
N ARG A 92 12.74 -12.98 3.62
CA ARG A 92 12.94 -14.28 3.00
C ARG A 92 13.54 -14.15 1.59
N PHE A 93 12.94 -13.31 0.76
CA PHE A 93 13.38 -13.12 -0.63
C PHE A 93 14.47 -12.06 -0.78
N LYS A 94 14.83 -11.37 0.31
CA LYS A 94 15.85 -10.30 0.35
C LYS A 94 15.63 -9.24 -0.74
N SER A 95 14.38 -8.87 -0.97
CA SER A 95 13.99 -7.98 -2.08
C SER A 95 12.77 -7.14 -1.74
N PHE A 96 12.70 -5.93 -2.33
CA PHE A 96 11.46 -5.18 -2.39
C PHE A 96 10.55 -5.79 -3.46
N CYS A 97 9.39 -6.27 -3.06
CA CYS A 97 8.50 -7.04 -3.92
C CYS A 97 7.01 -6.67 -3.77
N GLY A 98 6.73 -5.57 -3.12
CA GLY A 98 5.36 -5.08 -2.99
C GLY A 98 5.29 -3.57 -2.78
N LEU A 99 4.12 -3.03 -3.13
CA LEU A 99 3.68 -1.67 -2.82
C LEU A 99 2.34 -1.73 -2.11
N SER A 100 2.12 -0.82 -1.18
CA SER A 100 0.82 -0.57 -0.58
C SER A 100 0.77 0.88 -0.10
N SER A 101 -0.43 1.44 0.08
CA SER A 101 -0.56 2.82 0.51
C SER A 101 -1.67 3.03 1.53
N TYR A 102 -1.54 4.12 2.28
CA TYR A 102 -2.66 4.77 2.95
C TYR A 102 -3.24 5.83 2.02
N LEU A 103 -4.54 5.82 1.88
CA LEU A 103 -5.29 6.84 1.16
C LEU A 103 -6.60 7.16 1.89
N ARG A 104 -7.32 8.16 1.41
CA ARG A 104 -8.57 8.64 2.05
C ARG A 104 -8.40 8.89 3.55
N ILE A 105 -7.26 9.45 3.95
CA ILE A 105 -6.95 9.74 5.35
C ILE A 105 -7.79 10.92 5.80
N LYS A 106 -8.83 10.63 6.62
CA LYS A 106 -9.77 11.62 7.17
C LYS A 106 -9.83 11.47 8.68
N PRO A 107 -8.90 12.06 9.43
CA PRO A 107 -8.83 11.92 10.89
C PRO A 107 -10.09 12.42 11.61
N ASP A 108 -10.76 13.44 11.08
CA ASP A 108 -11.94 14.04 11.70
C ASP A 108 -13.12 13.08 11.81
N VAL A 109 -13.19 12.11 10.93
CA VAL A 109 -14.23 11.05 10.92
C VAL A 109 -13.66 9.65 11.14
N GLY A 110 -12.36 9.53 11.46
CA GLY A 110 -11.70 8.26 11.75
C GLY A 110 -11.60 7.30 10.56
N VAL A 111 -11.52 7.82 9.34
CA VAL A 111 -11.45 7.00 8.12
C VAL A 111 -10.04 6.98 7.56
N ILE A 112 -9.57 5.80 7.23
CA ILE A 112 -8.35 5.54 6.47
C ILE A 112 -8.57 4.29 5.62
N GLU A 113 -7.99 4.26 4.45
CA GLU A 113 -8.00 3.09 3.57
C GLU A 113 -6.57 2.59 3.35
N VAL A 114 -6.39 1.28 3.43
CA VAL A 114 -5.20 0.61 2.91
C VAL A 114 -5.53 0.14 1.50
N GLY A 115 -4.82 0.66 0.51
CA GLY A 115 -5.14 0.36 -0.89
C GLY A 115 -3.95 0.54 -1.83
N TRP A 116 -4.22 0.49 -3.12
CA TRP A 116 -3.21 0.48 -4.18
C TRP A 116 -2.16 -0.61 -3.92
N ILE A 117 -2.64 -1.78 -3.49
CA ILE A 117 -1.81 -2.91 -3.11
C ILE A 117 -1.34 -3.61 -4.39
N THR A 118 -0.04 -3.63 -4.60
CA THR A 118 0.57 -4.35 -5.72
C THR A 118 1.62 -5.29 -5.17
N TYR A 119 1.35 -6.59 -5.21
CA TYR A 119 2.26 -7.64 -4.75
C TYR A 119 2.83 -8.39 -5.95
N ALA A 120 4.15 -8.46 -6.05
CA ALA A 120 4.79 -9.40 -6.95
C ALA A 120 4.32 -10.84 -6.65
N SER A 121 4.31 -11.71 -7.64
CA SER A 121 3.82 -13.09 -7.49
C SER A 121 4.48 -13.84 -6.33
N ILE A 122 5.76 -13.57 -6.07
CA ILE A 122 6.49 -14.16 -4.94
C ILE A 122 6.00 -13.72 -3.56
N LEU A 123 5.29 -12.59 -3.46
CA LEU A 123 4.76 -12.06 -2.18
C LEU A 123 3.31 -12.50 -1.94
N GLN A 124 2.59 -12.90 -2.99
CA GLN A 124 1.20 -13.33 -2.88
C GLN A 124 1.09 -14.65 -2.12
N ASN A 125 0.04 -14.78 -1.31
CA ASN A 125 -0.23 -15.98 -0.49
C ASN A 125 0.93 -16.37 0.45
N THR A 126 1.65 -15.38 0.99
CA THR A 126 2.78 -15.59 1.91
C THR A 126 2.53 -14.96 3.26
N VAL A 127 3.23 -15.43 4.30
CA VAL A 127 3.21 -14.81 5.63
C VAL A 127 3.73 -13.38 5.58
N GLU A 128 4.70 -13.09 4.70
CA GLU A 128 5.27 -11.76 4.48
C GLU A 128 4.20 -10.80 3.97
N GLY A 129 3.39 -11.23 2.98
CA GLY A 129 2.30 -10.42 2.45
C GLY A 129 1.22 -10.15 3.50
N THR A 130 0.87 -11.14 4.32
CA THR A 130 -0.07 -11.00 5.43
C THR A 130 0.47 -10.08 6.51
N GLU A 131 1.73 -10.24 6.92
CA GLU A 131 2.35 -9.39 7.93
C GLU A 131 2.43 -7.92 7.46
N ALA A 132 2.69 -7.68 6.18
CA ALA A 132 2.70 -6.33 5.64
C ALA A 132 1.36 -5.62 5.87
N MET A 133 0.22 -6.28 5.64
CA MET A 133 -1.09 -5.70 5.92
C MET A 133 -1.33 -5.52 7.42
N TYR A 134 -0.93 -6.49 8.23
CA TYR A 134 -1.02 -6.36 9.69
C TYR A 134 -0.25 -5.13 10.20
N LEU A 135 0.98 -4.93 9.74
CA LEU A 135 1.80 -3.78 10.14
C LEU A 135 1.16 -2.45 9.73
N MET A 136 0.54 -2.38 8.56
CA MET A 136 -0.18 -1.18 8.13
C MET A 136 -1.44 -0.93 8.97
N MET A 137 -2.19 -1.97 9.32
CA MET A 137 -3.38 -1.81 10.18
C MET A 137 -3.03 -1.45 11.61
N LYS A 138 -1.88 -1.91 12.10
CA LYS A 138 -1.40 -1.64 13.48
C LYS A 138 -0.82 -0.23 13.64
N ASN A 139 -0.27 0.37 12.57
CA ASN A 139 0.38 1.69 12.59
C ASN A 139 -0.64 2.81 12.84
#